data_15ea7365bc14ec55267dfa96a5850186
#
_entry.id   15ea7365bc14ec55267dfa96a5850186
#
_cell.length_a   1.000
_cell.length_b   1.000
_cell.length_c   1.000
_cell.angle_alpha   90.00
_cell.angle_beta   90.00
_cell.angle_gamma   90.00
#
_symmetry.space_group_name_H-M   'P 1'
#
loop_
_entity.id
_entity.type
_entity.pdbx_description
1 polymer ?
#
loop_
_entity_poly.entity_id
_entity_poly.type
_entity_poly.pdbx_seq_one_letter_code
_entity_poly.pdbx_strand_id
1 'polypeptide(L)'
;RQLLPSGTLREPPVSLNRAHLLWFHSKSGEFNEDDIAAALRCAPGAGELRSVSGILSASSTRFENLKLAGKKVVAVVGIARPGDFIGSLKSLGADICELKIFPDHHRYTRRDRVTIGECMIKQNADYVVTTSKDYVKLQPFWGTGDLVQLIYGIKLVKGEKALAESLNKGGGAETGRITA
;
A
#
# COMPACT_ATOMS: atom_id res chain seq x y z
N ARG A 1 -20.76 13.10 12.95
CA ARG A 1 -20.00 13.15 11.67
C ARG A 1 -20.88 13.82 10.63
N GLN A 2 -20.33 14.81 9.91
CA GLN A 2 -21.08 15.61 8.93
C GLN A 2 -20.75 15.16 7.50
N LEU A 3 -21.68 15.41 6.58
CA LEU A 3 -21.51 15.19 5.14
C LEU A 3 -20.59 16.24 4.51
N LEU A 4 -19.98 15.92 3.39
CA LEU A 4 -19.27 16.90 2.56
C LEU A 4 -20.19 18.06 2.18
N PRO A 5 -19.70 19.31 2.13
CA PRO A 5 -18.31 19.75 2.36
C PRO A 5 -17.95 19.98 3.83
N SER A 6 -18.93 19.98 4.75
CA SER A 6 -18.73 20.33 6.17
C SER A 6 -18.08 19.22 7.00
N GLY A 7 -17.96 18.02 6.46
CA GLY A 7 -17.35 16.86 7.10
C GLY A 7 -16.72 15.90 6.08
N THR A 8 -16.42 14.69 6.53
CA THR A 8 -15.70 13.69 5.73
C THR A 8 -16.60 12.63 5.08
N LEU A 9 -17.90 12.62 5.39
CA LEU A 9 -18.81 11.63 4.85
C LEU A 9 -19.34 12.05 3.48
N ARG A 10 -19.33 11.14 2.53
CA ARG A 10 -19.96 11.33 1.20
C ARG A 10 -21.46 11.10 1.24
N GLU A 11 -21.92 10.19 2.10
CA GLU A 11 -23.31 9.81 2.27
C GLU A 11 -23.65 9.70 3.76
N PRO A 12 -24.92 9.83 4.16
CA PRO A 12 -25.32 9.64 5.54
C PRO A 12 -25.13 8.17 5.96
N PRO A 13 -24.82 7.89 7.24
CA PRO A 13 -24.56 6.53 7.72
C PRO A 13 -25.71 5.54 7.44
N VAL A 14 -26.94 5.99 7.38
CA VAL A 14 -28.10 5.16 7.04
C VAL A 14 -27.98 4.53 5.64
N SER A 15 -27.21 5.11 4.73
CA SER A 15 -26.97 4.54 3.40
C SER A 15 -26.22 3.19 3.45
N LEU A 16 -25.59 2.86 4.59
CA LEU A 16 -24.98 1.56 4.82
C LEU A 16 -25.98 0.39 4.87
N ASN A 17 -27.28 0.65 5.05
CA ASN A 17 -28.30 -0.40 5.10
C ASN A 17 -28.42 -1.22 3.81
N ARG A 18 -27.92 -0.70 2.69
CA ARG A 18 -27.86 -1.40 1.39
C ARG A 18 -26.61 -2.29 1.25
N ALA A 19 -25.65 -2.20 2.17
CA ALA A 19 -24.40 -2.96 2.09
C ALA A 19 -24.61 -4.41 2.55
N HIS A 20 -24.05 -5.35 1.80
CA HIS A 20 -23.99 -6.77 2.16
C HIS A 20 -22.70 -7.12 2.92
N LEU A 21 -21.67 -6.28 2.80
CA LEU A 21 -20.38 -6.43 3.45
C LEU A 21 -19.86 -5.05 3.86
N LEU A 22 -19.44 -4.90 5.11
CA LEU A 22 -18.73 -3.73 5.60
C LEU A 22 -17.26 -4.06 5.79
N TRP A 23 -16.39 -3.37 5.06
CA TRP A 23 -14.96 -3.54 5.12
C TRP A 23 -14.30 -2.42 5.92
N PHE A 24 -13.74 -2.79 7.08
CA PHE A 24 -12.99 -1.89 7.94
C PHE A 24 -11.50 -2.11 7.71
N HIS A 25 -10.79 -1.05 7.37
CA HIS A 25 -9.36 -1.09 7.09
C HIS A 25 -8.60 -0.22 8.08
N SER A 26 -7.55 -0.79 8.70
CA SER A 26 -6.66 -0.07 9.60
C SER A 26 -5.22 -0.12 9.09
N LYS A 27 -4.52 1.02 9.15
CA LYS A 27 -3.09 1.09 8.87
C LYS A 27 -2.24 0.70 10.06
N SER A 28 -2.70 1.03 11.27
CA SER A 28 -1.97 0.74 12.52
C SER A 28 -2.23 -0.66 13.07
N GLY A 29 -3.27 -1.33 12.60
CA GLY A 29 -3.77 -2.57 13.19
C GLY A 29 -4.79 -2.37 14.30
N GLU A 30 -5.01 -1.13 14.72
CA GLU A 30 -6.00 -0.78 15.73
C GLU A 30 -7.35 -0.50 15.07
N PHE A 31 -8.41 -0.97 15.69
CA PHE A 31 -9.80 -0.77 15.25
C PHE A 31 -10.59 -0.09 16.37
N ASN A 32 -11.34 0.94 16.01
CA ASN A 32 -12.29 1.55 16.93
C ASN A 32 -13.57 0.70 16.93
N GLU A 33 -13.78 -0.10 17.96
CA GLU A 33 -14.91 -1.03 18.07
C GLU A 33 -16.25 -0.30 18.15
N ASP A 34 -16.31 0.89 18.76
CA ASP A 34 -17.53 1.69 18.84
C ASP A 34 -17.95 2.19 17.46
N ASP A 35 -17.00 2.65 16.65
CA ASP A 35 -17.27 3.07 15.27
C ASP A 35 -17.72 1.89 14.40
N ILE A 36 -17.12 0.73 14.57
CA ILE A 36 -17.50 -0.51 13.88
C ILE A 36 -18.92 -0.92 14.29
N ALA A 37 -19.19 -0.99 15.58
CA ALA A 37 -20.51 -1.33 16.09
C ALA A 37 -21.59 -0.34 15.61
N ALA A 38 -21.27 0.96 15.56
CA ALA A 38 -22.19 1.97 15.03
C ALA A 38 -22.47 1.76 13.54
N ALA A 39 -21.46 1.42 12.73
CA ALA A 39 -21.65 1.14 11.31
C ALA A 39 -22.48 -0.13 11.08
N LEU A 40 -22.20 -1.21 11.83
CA LEU A 40 -22.95 -2.47 11.75
C LEU A 40 -24.44 -2.28 12.15
N ARG A 41 -24.74 -1.42 13.12
CA ARG A 41 -26.14 -1.06 13.44
C ARG A 41 -26.86 -0.40 12.28
N CYS A 42 -26.15 0.34 11.41
CA CYS A 42 -26.73 0.95 10.21
C CYS A 42 -26.89 -0.06 9.05
N ALA A 43 -26.28 -1.23 9.13
CA ALA A 43 -26.33 -2.27 8.10
C ALA A 43 -26.61 -3.64 8.75
N PRO A 44 -27.83 -3.84 9.31
CA PRO A 44 -28.18 -5.09 9.97
C PRO A 44 -28.14 -6.24 8.96
N GLY A 45 -27.37 -7.28 9.26
CA GLY A 45 -27.17 -8.44 8.37
C GLY A 45 -26.00 -8.31 7.39
N ALA A 46 -25.30 -7.20 7.34
CA ALA A 46 -24.07 -7.10 6.59
C ALA A 46 -22.95 -7.94 7.24
N GLY A 47 -22.16 -8.62 6.40
CA GLY A 47 -20.93 -9.27 6.83
C GLY A 47 -19.90 -8.25 7.28
N GLU A 48 -19.07 -8.61 8.24
CA GLU A 48 -17.94 -7.80 8.72
C GLU A 48 -16.62 -8.34 8.18
N LEU A 49 -15.83 -7.46 7.56
CA LEU A 49 -14.48 -7.73 7.10
C LEU A 49 -13.52 -6.74 7.73
N ARG A 50 -12.40 -7.22 8.27
CA ARG A 50 -11.32 -6.37 8.78
C ARG A 50 -10.01 -6.69 8.09
N SER A 51 -9.25 -5.66 7.78
CA SER A 51 -7.92 -5.82 7.21
C SER A 51 -6.95 -4.79 7.76
N VAL A 52 -5.67 -5.13 7.67
CA VAL A 52 -4.58 -4.24 8.03
C VAL A 52 -3.65 -4.05 6.83
N SER A 53 -3.08 -2.86 6.72
CA SER A 53 -1.97 -2.62 5.79
C SER A 53 -0.69 -3.24 6.32
N GLY A 54 0.15 -3.74 5.45
CA GLY A 54 1.47 -4.23 5.80
C GLY A 54 2.41 -4.25 4.61
N ILE A 55 3.69 -4.35 4.91
CA ILE A 55 4.69 -4.61 3.90
C ILE A 55 4.68 -6.12 3.64
N LEU A 56 4.46 -6.50 2.38
CA LEU A 56 4.53 -7.90 1.97
C LEU A 56 5.96 -8.32 1.70
N SER A 57 6.71 -7.51 0.94
CA SER A 57 8.09 -7.80 0.58
C SER A 57 8.82 -6.56 0.08
N ALA A 58 10.15 -6.65 0.04
CA ALA A 58 11.02 -5.79 -0.74
C ALA A 58 11.56 -6.61 -1.91
N SER A 59 11.44 -6.14 -3.14
CA SER A 59 11.85 -6.87 -4.33
C SER A 59 12.50 -5.96 -5.38
N SER A 60 13.31 -6.56 -6.24
CA SER A 60 13.91 -5.94 -7.41
C SER A 60 13.81 -6.88 -8.60
N THR A 61 14.32 -6.46 -9.77
CA THR A 61 14.46 -7.37 -10.93
C THR A 61 15.36 -8.58 -10.64
N ARG A 62 16.14 -8.53 -9.57
CA ARG A 62 17.17 -9.51 -9.23
C ARG A 62 16.86 -10.35 -8.01
N PHE A 63 16.07 -9.80 -7.07
CA PHE A 63 15.80 -10.41 -5.78
C PHE A 63 14.32 -10.34 -5.43
N GLU A 64 13.77 -11.47 -5.02
CA GLU A 64 12.47 -11.55 -4.37
C GLU A 64 12.69 -11.62 -2.84
N ASN A 65 11.81 -10.97 -2.07
CA ASN A 65 11.85 -10.99 -0.59
C ASN A 65 13.19 -10.55 0.01
N LEU A 66 13.76 -9.46 -0.52
CA LEU A 66 15.03 -8.91 -0.06
C LEU A 66 14.93 -8.44 1.41
N LYS A 67 15.87 -8.85 2.24
CA LYS A 67 16.01 -8.36 3.62
C LYS A 67 16.77 -7.04 3.62
N LEU A 68 16.13 -5.98 4.15
CA LEU A 68 16.71 -4.63 4.25
C LEU A 68 17.37 -4.34 5.60
N ALA A 69 17.24 -5.24 6.59
CA ALA A 69 17.83 -5.05 7.91
C ALA A 69 19.36 -4.86 7.82
N GLY A 70 19.86 -3.75 8.37
CA GLY A 70 21.28 -3.38 8.34
C GLY A 70 21.80 -2.92 6.98
N LYS A 71 20.95 -2.80 5.95
CA LYS A 71 21.33 -2.31 4.64
C LYS A 71 21.25 -0.79 4.57
N LYS A 72 22.30 -0.17 4.00
CA LYS A 72 22.29 1.26 3.69
C LYS A 72 21.47 1.51 2.44
N VAL A 73 20.49 2.41 2.55
CA VAL A 73 19.57 2.68 1.44
C VAL A 73 19.42 4.16 1.15
N VAL A 74 19.36 4.51 -0.12
CA VAL A 74 18.84 5.78 -0.60
C VAL A 74 17.34 5.61 -0.82
N ALA A 75 16.54 6.30 -0.02
CA ALA A 75 15.08 6.28 -0.14
C ALA A 75 14.62 7.31 -1.19
N VAL A 76 13.84 6.88 -2.18
CA VAL A 76 13.36 7.74 -3.28
C VAL A 76 11.84 7.63 -3.36
N VAL A 77 11.13 8.76 -3.26
CA VAL A 77 9.67 8.79 -3.30
C VAL A 77 9.11 10.00 -4.01
N GLY A 78 8.05 9.78 -4.82
CA GLY A 78 7.22 10.80 -5.44
C GLY A 78 5.74 10.59 -5.08
N ILE A 79 5.43 10.64 -3.77
CA ILE A 79 4.10 10.42 -3.21
C ILE A 79 3.71 11.52 -2.22
N ALA A 80 2.40 11.72 -2.02
CA ALA A 80 1.86 12.77 -1.16
C ALA A 80 2.21 12.61 0.34
N ARG A 81 2.48 11.38 0.81
CA ARG A 81 2.78 11.07 2.22
C ARG A 81 4.07 10.24 2.36
N PRO A 82 5.24 10.87 2.24
CA PRO A 82 6.51 10.15 2.32
C PRO A 82 6.80 9.56 3.71
N GLY A 83 6.20 10.12 4.77
CA GLY A 83 6.41 9.66 6.15
C GLY A 83 6.04 8.19 6.38
N ASP A 84 4.93 7.73 5.79
CA ASP A 84 4.49 6.32 5.89
C ASP A 84 5.54 5.37 5.28
N PHE A 85 6.14 5.76 4.15
CA PHE A 85 7.18 5.00 3.48
C PHE A 85 8.48 4.96 4.29
N ILE A 86 8.89 6.11 4.84
CA ILE A 86 10.08 6.21 5.71
C ILE A 86 9.90 5.35 6.97
N GLY A 87 8.71 5.43 7.60
CA GLY A 87 8.37 4.60 8.74
C GLY A 87 8.48 3.10 8.42
N SER A 88 8.03 2.71 7.24
CA SER A 88 8.12 1.33 6.75
C SER A 88 9.57 0.87 6.57
N LEU A 89 10.44 1.68 5.98
CA LEU A 89 11.87 1.35 5.85
C LEU A 89 12.55 1.17 7.21
N LYS A 90 12.24 2.06 8.15
CA LYS A 90 12.76 1.96 9.53
C LYS A 90 12.28 0.68 10.23
N SER A 91 11.02 0.30 10.07
CA SER A 91 10.47 -0.93 10.65
C SER A 91 11.09 -2.20 10.07
N LEU A 92 11.62 -2.14 8.84
CA LEU A 92 12.40 -3.21 8.22
C LEU A 92 13.87 -3.21 8.64
N GLY A 93 14.30 -2.28 9.50
CA GLY A 93 15.68 -2.15 9.95
C GLY A 93 16.65 -1.62 8.90
N ALA A 94 16.16 -0.93 7.87
CA ALA A 94 16.99 -0.30 6.86
C ALA A 94 17.68 0.95 7.42
N ASP A 95 18.96 1.14 7.08
CA ASP A 95 19.72 2.35 7.37
C ASP A 95 19.53 3.35 6.22
N ILE A 96 18.68 4.37 6.44
CA ILE A 96 18.38 5.39 5.44
C ILE A 96 19.49 6.44 5.46
N CYS A 97 20.45 6.32 4.56
CA CYS A 97 21.59 7.26 4.46
C CYS A 97 21.24 8.53 3.67
N GLU A 98 20.24 8.50 2.81
CA GLU A 98 19.76 9.67 2.07
C GLU A 98 18.29 9.53 1.71
N LEU A 99 17.57 10.67 1.64
CA LEU A 99 16.17 10.74 1.26
C LEU A 99 15.98 11.73 0.11
N LYS A 100 15.47 11.23 -1.02
CA LYS A 100 15.11 12.03 -2.20
C LYS A 100 13.59 12.07 -2.34
N ILE A 101 13.00 13.22 -2.06
CA ILE A 101 11.55 13.44 -2.22
C ILE A 101 11.32 14.20 -3.50
N PHE A 102 10.51 13.63 -4.40
CA PHE A 102 10.03 14.24 -5.62
C PHE A 102 8.56 14.66 -5.44
N PRO A 103 8.06 15.60 -6.25
CA PRO A 103 6.65 15.95 -6.27
C PRO A 103 5.77 14.72 -6.53
N ASP A 104 4.54 14.72 -6.00
CA ASP A 104 3.60 13.63 -6.31
C ASP A 104 3.35 13.56 -7.83
N HIS A 105 3.23 12.35 -8.35
CA HIS A 105 3.13 12.06 -9.78
C HIS A 105 4.35 12.48 -10.62
N HIS A 106 5.53 12.69 -10.01
CA HIS A 106 6.76 13.02 -10.73
C HIS A 106 7.01 12.07 -11.92
N ARG A 107 7.43 12.66 -13.05
CA ARG A 107 7.88 11.92 -14.22
C ARG A 107 9.39 11.82 -14.17
N TYR A 108 9.89 10.67 -13.76
CA TYR A 108 11.32 10.45 -13.67
C TYR A 108 11.99 10.49 -15.05
N THR A 109 13.20 11.01 -15.09
CA THR A 109 14.02 11.20 -16.27
C THR A 109 15.37 10.47 -16.11
N ARG A 110 16.12 10.38 -17.21
CA ARG A 110 17.51 9.89 -17.16
C ARG A 110 18.39 10.75 -16.24
N ARG A 111 18.13 12.06 -16.16
CA ARG A 111 18.85 12.96 -15.27
C ARG A 111 18.59 12.63 -13.80
N ASP A 112 17.35 12.38 -13.43
CA ASP A 112 17.00 11.96 -12.07
C ASP A 112 17.71 10.65 -11.71
N ARG A 113 17.74 9.69 -12.63
CA ARG A 113 18.48 8.43 -12.44
C ARG A 113 19.96 8.67 -12.17
N VAL A 114 20.61 9.55 -12.95
CA VAL A 114 22.03 9.89 -12.75
C VAL A 114 22.24 10.49 -11.36
N THR A 115 21.44 11.48 -10.98
CA THR A 115 21.54 12.15 -9.68
C THR A 115 21.30 11.18 -8.51
N ILE A 116 20.33 10.27 -8.64
CA ILE A 116 20.08 9.24 -7.61
C ILE A 116 21.25 8.26 -7.54
N GLY A 117 21.80 7.84 -8.69
CA GLY A 117 22.93 6.92 -8.77
C GLY A 117 24.22 7.52 -8.17
N GLU A 118 24.51 8.80 -8.46
CA GLU A 118 25.63 9.52 -7.85
C GLU A 118 25.47 9.60 -6.32
N CYS A 119 24.24 9.83 -5.84
CA CYS A 119 23.93 9.84 -4.43
C CYS A 119 24.17 8.45 -3.80
N MET A 120 23.75 7.39 -4.45
CA MET A 120 23.98 6.01 -4.01
C MET A 120 25.48 5.71 -3.85
N ILE A 121 26.29 6.09 -4.84
CA ILE A 121 27.76 5.92 -4.82
C ILE A 121 28.37 6.74 -3.69
N LYS A 122 28.01 8.03 -3.58
CA LYS A 122 28.54 8.94 -2.56
C LYS A 122 28.27 8.46 -1.14
N GLN A 123 27.09 7.89 -0.90
CA GLN A 123 26.67 7.39 0.41
C GLN A 123 27.11 5.95 0.68
N ASN A 124 27.76 5.30 -0.30
CA ASN A 124 28.09 3.88 -0.26
C ASN A 124 26.86 3.04 0.14
N ALA A 125 25.71 3.32 -0.52
CA ALA A 125 24.47 2.64 -0.25
C ALA A 125 24.35 1.32 -1.01
N ASP A 126 23.77 0.31 -0.37
CA ASP A 126 23.54 -1.01 -0.97
C ASP A 126 22.45 -0.96 -2.04
N TYR A 127 21.37 -0.18 -1.76
CA TYR A 127 20.18 -0.14 -2.60
C TYR A 127 19.58 1.25 -2.69
N VAL A 128 18.90 1.49 -3.81
CA VAL A 128 17.89 2.55 -3.94
C VAL A 128 16.53 1.92 -3.69
N VAL A 129 15.79 2.39 -2.68
CA VAL A 129 14.49 1.83 -2.33
C VAL A 129 13.38 2.84 -2.60
N THR A 130 12.32 2.38 -3.25
CA THR A 130 11.20 3.21 -3.65
C THR A 130 9.85 2.49 -3.48
N THR A 131 8.75 3.20 -3.76
CA THR A 131 7.41 2.60 -3.80
C THR A 131 7.20 1.81 -5.10
N SER A 132 6.26 0.85 -5.12
CA SER A 132 5.91 0.14 -6.36
C SER A 132 5.42 1.09 -7.47
N LYS A 133 4.74 2.19 -7.10
CA LYS A 133 4.28 3.24 -8.03
C LYS A 133 5.44 3.94 -8.72
N ASP A 134 6.49 4.28 -7.98
CA ASP A 134 7.65 4.98 -8.52
C ASP A 134 8.65 4.02 -9.16
N TYR A 135 8.71 2.77 -8.67
CA TYR A 135 9.54 1.71 -9.25
C TYR A 135 9.26 1.50 -10.73
N VAL A 136 7.99 1.36 -11.11
CA VAL A 136 7.59 1.17 -12.52
C VAL A 136 8.07 2.32 -13.42
N LYS A 137 8.15 3.55 -12.87
CA LYS A 137 8.60 4.73 -13.61
C LYS A 137 10.12 4.84 -13.67
N LEU A 138 10.84 4.40 -12.63
CA LEU A 138 12.30 4.44 -12.54
C LEU A 138 12.96 3.26 -13.27
N GLN A 139 12.38 2.09 -13.18
CA GLN A 139 12.93 0.83 -13.70
C GLN A 139 13.39 0.89 -15.17
N PRO A 140 12.68 1.56 -16.11
CA PRO A 140 13.13 1.66 -17.50
C PRO A 140 14.48 2.39 -17.68
N PHE A 141 14.85 3.23 -16.72
CA PHE A 141 16.13 3.95 -16.71
C PHE A 141 17.21 3.25 -15.87
N TRP A 142 16.83 2.18 -15.12
CA TRP A 142 17.68 1.56 -14.10
C TRP A 142 18.19 0.20 -14.55
N GLY A 143 19.23 0.06 -15.18
CA GLY A 143 19.70 -1.22 -15.74
C GLY A 143 20.28 -2.23 -14.74
N THR A 144 20.37 -1.90 -13.44
CA THR A 144 21.00 -2.72 -12.38
C THR A 144 19.96 -3.23 -11.39
N GLY A 145 20.27 -4.32 -10.68
CA GLY A 145 19.35 -4.94 -9.72
C GLY A 145 19.31 -4.29 -8.33
N ASP A 146 19.92 -3.12 -8.18
CA ASP A 146 20.03 -2.34 -6.93
C ASP A 146 18.88 -1.36 -6.70
N LEU A 147 17.96 -1.22 -7.68
CA LEU A 147 16.67 -0.57 -7.47
C LEU A 147 15.67 -1.57 -6.87
N VAL A 148 15.14 -1.24 -5.70
CA VAL A 148 14.26 -2.09 -4.91
C VAL A 148 12.93 -1.38 -4.70
N GLN A 149 11.82 -2.10 -4.83
CA GLN A 149 10.49 -1.61 -4.45
C GLN A 149 10.04 -2.22 -3.13
N LEU A 150 9.35 -1.43 -2.32
CA LEU A 150 8.52 -1.96 -1.24
C LEU A 150 7.14 -2.31 -1.78
N ILE A 151 6.74 -3.57 -1.61
CA ILE A 151 5.43 -4.06 -1.97
C ILE A 151 4.57 -4.02 -0.72
N TYR A 152 3.50 -3.23 -0.78
CA TYR A 152 2.48 -3.16 0.25
C TYR A 152 1.34 -4.08 -0.10
N GLY A 153 0.72 -4.65 0.92
CA GLY A 153 -0.46 -5.47 0.77
C GLY A 153 -1.45 -5.29 1.90
N ILE A 154 -2.52 -6.01 1.79
CA ILE A 154 -3.61 -6.03 2.76
C ILE A 154 -3.68 -7.44 3.31
N LYS A 155 -3.61 -7.56 4.64
CA LYS A 155 -3.85 -8.81 5.36
C LYS A 155 -5.24 -8.78 5.95
N LEU A 156 -6.05 -9.78 5.64
CA LEU A 156 -7.32 -9.98 6.33
C LEU A 156 -7.05 -10.47 7.75
N VAL A 157 -7.72 -9.88 8.71
CA VAL A 157 -7.63 -10.27 10.13
C VAL A 157 -8.97 -10.79 10.67
N LYS A 158 -10.08 -10.52 9.94
CA LYS A 158 -11.41 -11.05 10.25
C LYS A 158 -12.28 -11.06 9.00
N GLY A 159 -13.17 -12.04 8.85
CA GLY A 159 -14.29 -12.02 7.91
C GLY A 159 -14.03 -12.70 6.57
N GLU A 160 -13.05 -13.59 6.44
CA GLU A 160 -12.78 -14.34 5.19
C GLU A 160 -14.02 -15.07 4.67
N LYS A 161 -14.80 -15.71 5.56
CA LYS A 161 -16.05 -16.38 5.19
C LYS A 161 -17.09 -15.40 4.63
N ALA A 162 -17.28 -14.25 5.29
CA ALA A 162 -18.21 -13.21 4.86
C ALA A 162 -17.81 -12.65 3.48
N LEU A 163 -16.53 -12.51 3.21
CA LEU A 163 -16.02 -12.13 1.89
C LEU A 163 -16.34 -13.19 0.84
N ALA A 164 -16.04 -14.45 1.10
CA ALA A 164 -16.31 -15.56 0.18
C ALA A 164 -17.82 -15.68 -0.13
N GLU A 165 -18.68 -15.59 0.88
CA GLU A 165 -20.14 -15.59 0.71
C GLU A 165 -20.63 -14.42 -0.13
N SER A 166 -20.07 -13.23 0.08
CA SER A 166 -20.43 -12.03 -0.68
C SER A 166 -20.01 -12.13 -2.14
N LEU A 167 -18.84 -12.69 -2.43
CA LEU A 167 -18.36 -12.93 -3.78
C LEU A 167 -19.21 -14.00 -4.49
N ASN A 168 -19.58 -15.08 -3.81
CA ASN A 168 -20.42 -16.12 -4.38
C ASN A 168 -21.85 -15.65 -4.66
N LYS A 169 -22.42 -14.75 -3.83
CA LYS A 169 -23.74 -14.16 -4.06
C LYS A 169 -23.72 -13.14 -5.21
N GLY A 170 -22.61 -12.44 -5.43
CA GLY A 170 -22.43 -11.52 -6.55
C GLY A 170 -22.05 -12.19 -7.88
N GLY A 171 -21.59 -13.43 -7.85
CA GLY A 171 -21.14 -14.21 -9.02
C GLY A 171 -22.23 -14.95 -9.79
N GLY A 172 -23.49 -14.56 -9.64
CA GLY A 172 -24.63 -15.11 -10.40
C GLY A 172 -24.76 -14.57 -11.82
N ALA A 173 -23.64 -14.46 -12.59
CA ALA A 173 -23.69 -14.29 -14.03
C ALA A 173 -22.40 -14.81 -14.66
N GLU A 174 -22.52 -15.93 -15.41
CA GLU A 174 -21.60 -16.47 -16.41
C GLU A 174 -20.17 -16.83 -15.96
N THR A 175 -20.00 -18.07 -15.54
CA THR A 175 -18.75 -18.81 -15.69
C THR A 175 -18.43 -19.01 -17.17
N GLY A 176 -17.85 -17.99 -17.80
CA GLY A 176 -17.12 -18.14 -19.04
C GLY A 176 -15.89 -18.99 -18.76
N ARG A 177 -15.89 -20.24 -19.22
CA ARG A 177 -14.74 -21.15 -19.25
C ARG A 177 -13.58 -20.44 -19.93
N ILE A 178 -12.53 -20.14 -19.20
CA ILE A 178 -11.20 -19.94 -19.78
C ILE A 178 -10.60 -21.34 -19.91
N THR A 179 -10.72 -21.91 -21.11
CA THR A 179 -9.93 -23.06 -21.53
C THR A 179 -8.57 -22.57 -22.03
N ALA A 180 -7.55 -23.21 -21.51
CA ALA A 180 -6.12 -23.25 -21.81
C ALA A 180 -5.57 -22.42 -22.97
#